data_7c94ce88527d8dbf79749f957e1046bf
#
_entry.id   7c94ce88527d8dbf79749f957e1046bf
#
_cell.length_a   1.000
_cell.length_b   1.000
_cell.length_c   1.000
_cell.angle_alpha   90.00
_cell.angle_beta   90.00
_cell.angle_gamma   90.00
#
_symmetry.space_group_name_H-M   'P 1'
#
loop_
_entity.id
_entity.type
_entity.pdbx_description
1 polymer ?
#
loop_
_entity_poly.entity_id
_entity_poly.type
_entity_poly.pdbx_seq_one_letter_code
_entity_poly.pdbx_strand_id
1 'polypeptide(L)'
;MFEIKRYTPQDKTIWDQYVSKARNATFLFYRDYMDYHSNRFHDYSLMFFKNGRLHSLLPAHSSDDILCSHFGLTYGGLIMDINVTIAETCQLFECLNNYLHLKGFRHVQYKAIPWIYHQVPSEEDLYALFWKCGAKLSTRNVGTTIFIQQNLKWRRNHLRQLKKARLNGITVQRGADIAEFWPVLEQHLWQRYQSKPVHSLAEMQLLQSRFPNNIIQYNAYKEGHIVGGITIYLSHNVVHAQYSSGNAEGMALGAMEIIYDKIMHEDYPNYAYLDLGSSTEQECSVINEGLISFKEGYGGRAVVYDTYEWTL
;
A
#
# COMPACT_ATOMS: atom_id res chain seq x y z
N MET A 1 -32.27 5.18 -3.25
CA MET A 1 -31.91 4.33 -2.10
C MET A 1 -30.78 3.42 -2.57
N PHE A 2 -29.79 3.12 -1.70
CA PHE A 2 -28.75 2.16 -2.01
C PHE A 2 -29.21 0.73 -1.70
N GLU A 3 -28.87 -0.21 -2.58
CA GLU A 3 -28.91 -1.64 -2.34
C GLU A 3 -27.51 -2.09 -2.00
N ILE A 4 -27.34 -2.85 -0.89
CA ILE A 4 -26.06 -3.35 -0.41
C ILE A 4 -26.04 -4.86 -0.58
N LYS A 5 -25.07 -5.35 -1.34
CA LYS A 5 -24.84 -6.77 -1.59
C LYS A 5 -23.47 -7.17 -1.06
N ARG A 6 -23.39 -8.28 -0.33
CA ARG A 6 -22.13 -8.91 -0.01
C ARG A 6 -21.53 -9.53 -1.27
N TYR A 7 -20.24 -9.32 -1.49
CA TYR A 7 -19.49 -9.95 -2.58
C TYR A 7 -19.57 -11.48 -2.48
N THR A 8 -19.65 -12.12 -3.64
CA THR A 8 -19.50 -13.57 -3.82
C THR A 8 -18.56 -13.85 -5.00
N PRO A 9 -17.93 -15.04 -5.11
CA PRO A 9 -17.01 -15.35 -6.22
C PRO A 9 -17.62 -15.17 -7.61
N GLN A 10 -18.95 -15.26 -7.75
CA GLN A 10 -19.67 -15.02 -9.01
C GLN A 10 -19.59 -13.54 -9.43
N ASP A 11 -19.35 -12.64 -8.49
CA ASP A 11 -19.28 -11.19 -8.73
C ASP A 11 -17.86 -10.72 -9.12
N LYS A 12 -16.87 -11.64 -9.20
CA LYS A 12 -15.46 -11.29 -9.47
C LYS A 12 -15.29 -10.40 -10.71
N THR A 13 -15.94 -10.76 -11.80
CA THR A 13 -15.81 -10.01 -13.06
C THR A 13 -16.29 -8.57 -12.93
N ILE A 14 -17.46 -8.36 -12.33
CA ILE A 14 -18.01 -7.00 -12.16
C ILE A 14 -17.21 -6.21 -11.12
N TRP A 15 -16.71 -6.86 -10.07
CA TRP A 15 -15.82 -6.27 -9.07
C TRP A 15 -14.54 -5.76 -9.73
N ASP A 16 -13.80 -6.63 -10.45
CA ASP A 16 -12.53 -6.31 -11.08
C ASP A 16 -12.69 -5.26 -12.18
N GLN A 17 -13.79 -5.29 -12.94
CA GLN A 17 -14.12 -4.23 -13.92
C GLN A 17 -14.38 -2.88 -13.25
N TYR A 18 -14.97 -2.85 -12.05
CA TYR A 18 -15.15 -1.62 -11.31
C TYR A 18 -13.81 -1.08 -10.78
N VAL A 19 -12.99 -1.93 -10.19
CA VAL A 19 -11.65 -1.59 -9.71
C VAL A 19 -10.80 -0.95 -10.82
N SER A 20 -10.86 -1.48 -12.05
CA SER A 20 -10.09 -0.97 -13.19
C SER A 20 -10.43 0.47 -13.62
N LYS A 21 -11.62 0.96 -13.23
CA LYS A 21 -12.13 2.30 -13.61
C LYS A 21 -12.18 3.27 -12.43
N ALA A 22 -11.98 2.77 -11.22
CA ALA A 22 -12.12 3.57 -10.02
C ALA A 22 -10.95 4.56 -9.88
N ARG A 23 -11.27 5.80 -9.51
CA ARG A 23 -10.32 6.91 -9.40
C ARG A 23 -9.36 6.82 -8.21
N ASN A 24 -9.68 5.98 -7.22
CA ASN A 24 -8.87 5.78 -6.02
C ASN A 24 -8.48 4.32 -5.78
N ALA A 25 -8.69 3.44 -6.76
CA ALA A 25 -8.28 2.05 -6.65
C ALA A 25 -6.83 1.82 -7.07
N THR A 26 -6.25 0.78 -6.49
CA THR A 26 -4.98 0.21 -6.90
C THR A 26 -5.14 -1.28 -7.20
N PHE A 27 -4.10 -1.93 -7.71
CA PHE A 27 -4.16 -3.36 -8.02
C PHE A 27 -4.37 -4.26 -6.78
N LEU A 28 -4.15 -3.74 -5.57
CA LEU A 28 -4.41 -4.45 -4.31
C LEU A 28 -5.88 -4.83 -4.14
N PHE A 29 -6.79 -4.15 -4.85
CA PHE A 29 -8.25 -4.36 -4.75
C PHE A 29 -8.81 -5.34 -5.79
N TYR A 30 -8.00 -5.83 -6.73
CA TYR A 30 -8.41 -6.94 -7.58
C TYR A 30 -8.58 -8.22 -6.74
N ARG A 31 -9.57 -9.03 -7.06
CA ARG A 31 -9.86 -10.25 -6.30
C ARG A 31 -8.69 -11.25 -6.33
N ASP A 32 -7.94 -11.31 -7.43
CA ASP A 32 -6.75 -12.16 -7.50
C ASP A 32 -5.65 -11.75 -6.52
N TYR A 33 -5.62 -10.47 -6.10
CA TYR A 33 -4.77 -10.01 -5.00
C TYR A 33 -5.44 -10.26 -3.64
N MET A 34 -6.69 -9.85 -3.45
CA MET A 34 -7.38 -9.95 -2.15
C MET A 34 -7.55 -11.41 -1.69
N ASP A 35 -7.81 -12.34 -2.61
CA ASP A 35 -8.13 -13.72 -2.28
C ASP A 35 -6.90 -14.60 -1.99
N TYR A 36 -5.64 -14.11 -2.17
CA TYR A 36 -4.46 -14.93 -1.89
C TYR A 36 -4.34 -15.34 -0.42
N HIS A 37 -4.90 -14.56 0.49
CA HIS A 37 -4.85 -14.79 1.93
C HIS A 37 -6.24 -14.99 2.56
N SER A 38 -7.20 -15.48 1.77
CA SER A 38 -8.59 -15.75 2.21
C SER A 38 -8.70 -16.72 3.39
N ASN A 39 -7.66 -17.52 3.63
CA ASN A 39 -7.56 -18.39 4.82
C ASN A 39 -7.31 -17.63 6.13
N ARG A 40 -6.85 -16.38 6.07
CA ARG A 40 -6.56 -15.53 7.22
C ARG A 40 -7.63 -14.49 7.51
N PHE A 41 -8.42 -14.14 6.50
CA PHE A 41 -9.42 -13.07 6.57
C PHE A 41 -10.77 -13.58 6.03
N HIS A 42 -11.79 -13.53 6.86
CA HIS A 42 -13.17 -13.88 6.45
C HIS A 42 -13.77 -12.74 5.63
N ASP A 43 -13.71 -12.84 4.31
CA ASP A 43 -14.21 -11.81 3.40
C ASP A 43 -15.64 -11.39 3.74
N TYR A 44 -15.82 -10.10 3.91
CA TYR A 44 -17.10 -9.43 4.06
C TYR A 44 -17.19 -8.20 3.17
N SER A 45 -16.55 -8.26 2.01
CA SER A 45 -16.55 -7.16 1.04
C SER A 45 -17.96 -6.83 0.56
N LEU A 46 -18.24 -5.54 0.40
CA LEU A 46 -19.55 -5.02 0.06
C LEU A 46 -19.55 -4.33 -1.30
N MET A 47 -20.64 -4.51 -2.02
CA MET A 47 -20.96 -3.88 -3.30
C MET A 47 -22.18 -3.00 -3.12
N PHE A 48 -22.08 -1.73 -3.48
CA PHE A 48 -23.17 -0.77 -3.36
C PHE A 48 -23.77 -0.49 -4.73
N PHE A 49 -25.08 -0.71 -4.85
CA PHE A 49 -25.81 -0.44 -6.08
C PHE A 49 -26.73 0.75 -5.89
N LYS A 50 -26.83 1.60 -6.90
CA LYS A 50 -27.77 2.71 -6.98
C LYS A 50 -28.49 2.66 -8.31
N ASN A 51 -29.84 2.60 -8.27
CA ASN A 51 -30.69 2.46 -9.46
C ASN A 51 -30.25 1.29 -10.37
N GLY A 52 -29.93 0.14 -9.76
CA GLY A 52 -29.50 -1.08 -10.45
C GLY A 52 -28.08 -1.05 -11.02
N ARG A 53 -27.30 0.03 -10.83
CA ARG A 53 -25.90 0.15 -11.29
C ARG A 53 -24.96 0.07 -10.09
N LEU A 54 -23.83 -0.63 -10.30
CA LEU A 54 -22.76 -0.67 -9.31
C LEU A 54 -22.18 0.74 -9.15
N HIS A 55 -22.24 1.25 -7.92
CA HIS A 55 -21.86 2.62 -7.55
C HIS A 55 -20.49 2.71 -6.87
N SER A 56 -20.20 1.76 -5.95
CA SER A 56 -18.95 1.74 -5.20
C SER A 56 -18.71 0.37 -4.57
N LEU A 57 -17.48 0.13 -4.12
CA LEU A 57 -17.08 -1.11 -3.46
C LEU A 57 -16.44 -0.80 -2.11
N LEU A 58 -16.59 -1.70 -1.14
CA LEU A 58 -15.85 -1.65 0.11
C LEU A 58 -15.16 -3.00 0.33
N PRO A 59 -13.84 -3.11 0.07
CA PRO A 59 -13.06 -4.25 0.49
C PRO A 59 -13.11 -4.38 2.01
N ALA A 60 -13.58 -5.52 2.51
CA ALA A 60 -13.74 -5.70 3.95
C ALA A 60 -13.62 -7.17 4.36
N HIS A 61 -13.31 -7.39 5.63
CA HIS A 61 -13.45 -8.67 6.30
C HIS A 61 -14.17 -8.49 7.64
N SER A 62 -14.73 -9.56 8.15
CA SER A 62 -15.33 -9.56 9.48
C SER A 62 -14.40 -10.19 10.51
N SER A 63 -14.39 -9.61 11.72
CA SER A 63 -13.77 -10.17 12.90
C SER A 63 -14.76 -10.00 14.06
N ASP A 64 -15.37 -11.09 14.49
CA ASP A 64 -16.47 -11.10 15.44
C ASP A 64 -17.61 -10.13 15.04
N ASP A 65 -17.89 -9.12 15.87
CA ASP A 65 -18.90 -8.08 15.63
C ASP A 65 -18.31 -6.80 15.00
N ILE A 66 -17.09 -6.86 14.48
CA ILE A 66 -16.38 -5.74 13.85
C ILE A 66 -16.30 -5.96 12.34
N LEU A 67 -16.70 -4.96 11.55
CA LEU A 67 -16.35 -4.87 10.14
C LEU A 67 -15.04 -4.10 9.99
N CYS A 68 -14.04 -4.72 9.36
CA CYS A 68 -12.76 -4.10 9.08
C CYS A 68 -12.60 -3.86 7.58
N SER A 69 -12.22 -2.65 7.16
CA SER A 69 -11.90 -2.38 5.75
C SER A 69 -10.54 -2.99 5.38
N HIS A 70 -10.51 -4.27 5.33
CA HIS A 70 -9.50 -5.24 4.92
C HIS A 70 -8.07 -5.04 5.49
N PHE A 71 -7.82 -5.49 6.72
CA PHE A 71 -6.51 -5.38 7.37
C PHE A 71 -5.39 -6.22 6.73
N GLY A 72 -5.72 -7.15 5.86
CA GLY A 72 -4.75 -7.86 5.01
C GLY A 72 -4.16 -7.02 3.88
N LEU A 73 -4.61 -5.76 3.69
CA LEU A 73 -4.09 -4.82 2.70
C LEU A 73 -3.36 -3.66 3.38
N THR A 74 -2.47 -3.01 2.65
CA THR A 74 -1.74 -1.82 3.14
C THR A 74 -2.71 -0.69 3.52
N TYR A 75 -3.77 -0.51 2.74
CA TYR A 75 -4.88 0.40 2.93
C TYR A 75 -6.16 -0.24 2.38
N GLY A 76 -7.31 0.26 2.80
CA GLY A 76 -8.63 -0.22 2.37
C GLY A 76 -9.50 0.95 1.94
N GLY A 77 -10.73 1.03 2.45
CA GLY A 77 -11.62 2.14 2.23
C GLY A 77 -12.58 1.98 1.06
N LEU A 78 -13.43 2.97 0.87
CA LEU A 78 -14.44 2.98 -0.18
C LEU A 78 -13.79 3.21 -1.56
N ILE A 79 -14.03 2.30 -2.48
CA ILE A 79 -13.57 2.43 -3.87
C ILE A 79 -14.64 3.12 -4.69
N MET A 80 -14.27 4.21 -5.34
CA MET A 80 -15.17 5.13 -6.04
C MET A 80 -14.75 5.36 -7.48
N ASP A 81 -15.70 5.38 -8.40
CA ASP A 81 -15.46 5.84 -9.78
C ASP A 81 -15.57 7.37 -9.90
N ILE A 82 -15.38 7.89 -11.09
CA ILE A 82 -15.37 9.32 -11.36
C ILE A 82 -16.74 10.01 -11.14
N ASN A 83 -17.82 9.26 -11.09
CA ASN A 83 -19.19 9.80 -11.00
C ASN A 83 -19.68 9.89 -9.55
N VAL A 84 -18.99 9.23 -8.61
CA VAL A 84 -19.39 9.23 -7.18
C VAL A 84 -19.23 10.62 -6.59
N THR A 85 -20.30 11.13 -5.96
CA THR A 85 -20.35 12.46 -5.36
C THR A 85 -20.37 12.38 -3.83
N ILE A 86 -20.01 13.49 -3.18
CA ILE A 86 -20.00 13.60 -1.71
C ILE A 86 -21.39 13.36 -1.09
N ALA A 87 -22.44 13.89 -1.72
CA ALA A 87 -23.82 13.71 -1.23
C ALA A 87 -24.24 12.24 -1.29
N GLU A 88 -23.87 11.53 -2.35
CA GLU A 88 -24.14 10.10 -2.48
C GLU A 88 -23.32 9.27 -1.50
N THR A 89 -22.06 9.63 -1.28
CA THR A 89 -21.19 8.97 -0.29
C THR A 89 -21.75 9.11 1.11
N CYS A 90 -22.24 10.29 1.50
CA CYS A 90 -22.93 10.48 2.79
C CYS A 90 -24.17 9.60 2.94
N GLN A 91 -25.01 9.53 1.90
CA GLN A 91 -26.20 8.64 1.91
C GLN A 91 -25.81 7.16 1.98
N LEU A 92 -24.72 6.79 1.29
CA LEU A 92 -24.20 5.41 1.33
C LEU A 92 -23.78 5.01 2.73
N PHE A 93 -23.04 5.86 3.45
CA PHE A 93 -22.61 5.53 4.82
C PHE A 93 -23.76 5.47 5.82
N GLU A 94 -24.82 6.27 5.65
CA GLU A 94 -26.05 6.11 6.43
C GLU A 94 -26.72 4.73 6.17
N CYS A 95 -26.82 4.34 4.90
CA CYS A 95 -27.34 3.04 4.52
C CYS A 95 -26.44 1.89 5.03
N LEU A 96 -25.13 2.05 4.96
CA LEU A 96 -24.13 1.10 5.42
C LEU A 96 -24.27 0.85 6.93
N ASN A 97 -24.35 1.91 7.75
CA ASN A 97 -24.51 1.79 9.19
C ASN A 97 -25.76 1.01 9.56
N ASN A 98 -26.90 1.34 8.94
CA ASN A 98 -28.16 0.62 9.16
C ASN A 98 -28.05 -0.87 8.74
N TYR A 99 -27.43 -1.13 7.58
CA TYR A 99 -27.24 -2.49 7.09
C TYR A 99 -26.36 -3.31 8.04
N LEU A 100 -25.24 -2.77 8.48
CA LEU A 100 -24.32 -3.46 9.38
C LEU A 100 -24.94 -3.73 10.75
N HIS A 101 -25.65 -2.74 11.31
CA HIS A 101 -26.39 -2.91 12.57
C HIS A 101 -27.41 -4.06 12.47
N LEU A 102 -28.19 -4.13 11.38
CA LEU A 102 -29.16 -5.22 11.12
C LEU A 102 -28.46 -6.59 10.93
N LYS A 103 -27.19 -6.60 10.51
CA LYS A 103 -26.38 -7.82 10.38
C LYS A 103 -25.65 -8.23 11.66
N GLY A 104 -25.83 -7.49 12.75
CA GLY A 104 -25.28 -7.77 14.07
C GLY A 104 -23.88 -7.23 14.33
N PHE A 105 -23.34 -6.42 13.43
CA PHE A 105 -22.10 -5.68 13.69
C PHE A 105 -22.33 -4.57 14.71
N ARG A 106 -21.31 -4.28 15.50
CA ARG A 106 -21.32 -3.21 16.49
C ARG A 106 -20.27 -2.14 16.24
N HIS A 107 -19.19 -2.51 15.59
CA HIS A 107 -18.06 -1.62 15.35
C HIS A 107 -17.60 -1.70 13.90
N VAL A 108 -17.03 -0.61 13.42
CA VAL A 108 -16.35 -0.56 12.14
C VAL A 108 -14.94 0.03 12.34
N GLN A 109 -13.95 -0.62 11.71
CA GLN A 109 -12.59 -0.10 11.59
C GLN A 109 -12.28 0.14 10.11
N TYR A 110 -11.90 1.35 9.77
CA TYR A 110 -11.77 1.82 8.40
C TYR A 110 -10.37 2.38 8.14
N LYS A 111 -9.57 1.65 7.36
CA LYS A 111 -8.27 2.14 6.86
C LYS A 111 -8.51 2.98 5.61
N ALA A 112 -8.23 4.27 5.67
CA ALA A 112 -8.38 5.14 4.51
C ALA A 112 -7.30 4.88 3.46
N ILE A 113 -7.66 5.08 2.18
CA ILE A 113 -6.68 5.08 1.09
C ILE A 113 -5.91 6.41 1.17
N PRO A 114 -4.57 6.41 1.29
CA PRO A 114 -3.81 7.65 1.31
C PRO A 114 -3.96 8.43 0.00
N TRP A 115 -4.12 9.73 0.09
CA TRP A 115 -4.39 10.62 -1.04
C TRP A 115 -3.40 10.51 -2.22
N ILE A 116 -2.14 10.12 -1.96
CA ILE A 116 -1.14 9.92 -3.02
C ILE A 116 -1.51 8.83 -4.03
N TYR A 117 -2.37 7.87 -3.64
CA TYR A 117 -2.86 6.80 -4.52
C TYR A 117 -4.08 7.19 -5.33
N HIS A 118 -4.68 8.36 -5.08
CA HIS A 118 -5.81 8.87 -5.84
C HIS A 118 -5.36 9.42 -7.19
N GLN A 119 -6.09 9.14 -8.26
CA GLN A 119 -5.85 9.71 -9.58
C GLN A 119 -6.36 11.16 -9.68
N VAL A 120 -7.43 11.47 -8.94
CA VAL A 120 -8.00 12.80 -8.71
C VAL A 120 -8.40 12.90 -7.24
N PRO A 121 -8.67 14.10 -6.68
CA PRO A 121 -9.16 14.23 -5.30
C PRO A 121 -10.33 13.28 -5.01
N SER A 122 -10.26 12.50 -3.94
CA SER A 122 -11.19 11.40 -3.64
C SER A 122 -11.27 11.13 -2.14
N GLU A 123 -11.61 12.16 -1.36
CA GLU A 123 -11.71 12.10 0.11
C GLU A 123 -13.17 12.29 0.59
N GLU A 124 -14.16 11.96 -0.26
CA GLU A 124 -15.58 12.03 0.07
C GLU A 124 -15.95 11.10 1.24
N ASP A 125 -15.28 9.95 1.32
CA ASP A 125 -15.42 9.01 2.41
C ASP A 125 -14.98 9.61 3.76
N LEU A 126 -13.86 10.33 3.80
CA LEU A 126 -13.37 10.96 5.03
C LEU A 126 -14.37 11.99 5.59
N TYR A 127 -15.03 12.75 4.70
CA TYR A 127 -16.09 13.66 5.13
C TYR A 127 -17.32 12.90 5.64
N ALA A 128 -17.71 11.81 4.95
CA ALA A 128 -18.84 10.98 5.36
C ALA A 128 -18.57 10.28 6.71
N LEU A 129 -17.36 9.79 6.94
CA LEU A 129 -16.92 9.23 8.23
C LEU A 129 -17.10 10.23 9.37
N PHE A 130 -16.65 11.47 9.18
CA PHE A 130 -16.81 12.54 10.16
C PHE A 130 -18.29 12.87 10.40
N TRP A 131 -19.02 13.16 9.33
CA TRP A 131 -20.37 13.72 9.41
C TRP A 131 -21.46 12.68 9.73
N LYS A 132 -21.39 11.49 9.12
CA LYS A 132 -22.46 10.49 9.18
C LYS A 132 -22.19 9.36 10.16
N CYS A 133 -20.93 9.06 10.42
CA CYS A 133 -20.53 7.99 11.31
C CYS A 133 -20.06 8.48 12.68
N GLY A 134 -19.73 9.76 12.82
CA GLY A 134 -19.07 10.27 14.04
C GLY A 134 -17.73 9.56 14.30
N ALA A 135 -17.09 9.09 13.24
CA ALA A 135 -15.90 8.27 13.32
C ALA A 135 -14.73 9.05 13.96
N LYS A 136 -13.93 8.34 14.74
CA LYS A 136 -12.73 8.87 15.39
C LYS A 136 -11.49 8.29 14.73
N LEU A 137 -10.45 9.10 14.62
CA LEU A 137 -9.12 8.62 14.25
C LEU A 137 -8.62 7.70 15.36
N SER A 138 -8.42 6.41 15.05
CA SER A 138 -7.93 5.42 16.03
C SER A 138 -6.42 5.23 15.94
N THR A 139 -5.88 5.13 14.73
CA THR A 139 -4.42 5.07 14.53
C THR A 139 -4.00 5.92 13.34
N ARG A 140 -2.77 6.45 13.42
CA ARG A 140 -2.13 7.21 12.34
C ARG A 140 -0.69 6.75 12.18
N ASN A 141 -0.41 6.03 11.08
CA ASN A 141 0.94 5.74 10.66
C ASN A 141 1.52 6.93 9.89
N VAL A 142 2.84 7.12 9.97
CA VAL A 142 3.55 8.06 9.10
C VAL A 142 4.46 7.31 8.13
N GLY A 143 4.17 7.47 6.84
CA GLY A 143 5.02 7.06 5.74
C GLY A 143 5.87 8.22 5.22
N THR A 144 6.87 7.89 4.41
CA THR A 144 7.71 8.90 3.74
C THR A 144 7.57 8.76 2.23
N THR A 145 7.15 9.82 1.56
CA THR A 145 6.92 9.85 0.12
C THR A 145 7.76 10.93 -0.56
N ILE A 146 8.36 10.58 -1.68
CA ILE A 146 9.13 11.49 -2.53
C ILE A 146 8.24 11.92 -3.69
N PHE A 147 8.13 13.23 -3.95
CA PHE A 147 7.51 13.73 -5.18
C PHE A 147 8.58 13.73 -6.28
N ILE A 148 8.53 12.74 -7.18
CA ILE A 148 9.64 12.44 -8.12
C ILE A 148 9.95 13.63 -9.04
N GLN A 149 8.91 14.27 -9.59
CA GLN A 149 9.07 15.37 -10.56
C GLN A 149 9.58 16.68 -9.94
N GLN A 150 9.40 16.86 -8.64
CA GLN A 150 9.83 18.05 -7.89
C GLN A 150 10.52 17.65 -6.59
N ASN A 151 11.37 16.62 -6.65
CA ASN A 151 12.00 16.08 -5.47
C ASN A 151 12.93 17.10 -4.80
N LEU A 152 12.99 17.03 -3.48
CA LEU A 152 14.03 17.72 -2.71
C LEU A 152 15.36 17.02 -2.93
N LYS A 153 16.44 17.81 -2.89
CA LYS A 153 17.80 17.26 -3.08
C LYS A 153 18.10 16.21 -2.03
N TRP A 154 18.72 15.12 -2.47
CA TRP A 154 19.25 14.11 -1.56
C TRP A 154 20.28 14.70 -0.61
N ARG A 155 20.30 14.23 0.62
CA ARG A 155 21.34 14.61 1.59
C ARG A 155 22.72 14.18 1.10
N ARG A 156 23.76 14.92 1.49
CA ARG A 156 25.14 14.69 1.04
C ARG A 156 25.67 13.28 1.31
N ASN A 157 25.21 12.62 2.39
CA ASN A 157 25.60 11.24 2.68
C ASN A 157 25.05 10.28 1.62
N HIS A 158 23.79 10.38 1.20
CA HIS A 158 23.21 9.54 0.14
C HIS A 158 23.90 9.78 -1.21
N LEU A 159 24.19 11.04 -1.55
CA LEU A 159 24.95 11.35 -2.77
C LEU A 159 26.37 10.74 -2.75
N ARG A 160 27.03 10.74 -1.59
CA ARG A 160 28.34 10.05 -1.41
C ARG A 160 28.20 8.54 -1.56
N GLN A 161 27.17 7.94 -0.98
CA GLN A 161 26.93 6.49 -1.10
C GLN A 161 26.58 6.11 -2.53
N LEU A 162 25.76 6.89 -3.24
CA LEU A 162 25.48 6.67 -4.66
C LEU A 162 26.78 6.71 -5.50
N LYS A 163 27.61 7.73 -5.28
CA LYS A 163 28.92 7.79 -5.95
C LYS A 163 29.81 6.59 -5.61
N LYS A 164 29.81 6.15 -4.34
CA LYS A 164 30.56 4.98 -3.87
C LYS A 164 30.07 3.71 -4.55
N ALA A 165 28.74 3.50 -4.65
CA ALA A 165 28.16 2.36 -5.33
C ALA A 165 28.62 2.26 -6.79
N ARG A 166 28.56 3.38 -7.53
CA ARG A 166 29.03 3.45 -8.93
C ARG A 166 30.52 3.14 -9.06
N LEU A 167 31.37 3.70 -8.18
CA LEU A 167 32.82 3.46 -8.20
C LEU A 167 33.22 2.03 -7.85
N ASN A 168 32.43 1.33 -7.03
CA ASN A 168 32.66 -0.07 -6.65
C ASN A 168 31.97 -1.07 -7.60
N GLY A 169 31.43 -0.61 -8.71
CA GLY A 169 30.83 -1.47 -9.74
C GLY A 169 29.56 -2.20 -9.29
N ILE A 170 28.77 -1.59 -8.37
CA ILE A 170 27.44 -2.12 -8.06
C ILE A 170 26.55 -2.01 -9.29
N THR A 171 25.99 -3.14 -9.73
CA THR A 171 25.03 -3.20 -10.83
C THR A 171 23.62 -3.46 -10.31
N VAL A 172 22.61 -2.96 -11.03
CA VAL A 172 21.18 -3.13 -10.65
C VAL A 172 20.45 -3.81 -11.79
N GLN A 173 19.78 -4.92 -11.47
CA GLN A 173 18.92 -5.64 -12.39
C GLN A 173 17.45 -5.41 -12.03
N ARG A 174 16.66 -4.91 -12.98
CA ARG A 174 15.20 -4.83 -12.92
C ARG A 174 14.58 -6.13 -13.41
N GLY A 175 13.51 -6.61 -12.78
CA GLY A 175 12.87 -7.88 -13.10
C GLY A 175 13.71 -9.09 -12.67
N ALA A 176 14.58 -8.92 -11.67
CA ALA A 176 15.38 -9.99 -11.08
C ALA A 176 14.51 -11.00 -10.32
N ASP A 177 15.08 -12.18 -10.01
CA ASP A 177 14.39 -13.17 -9.20
C ASP A 177 14.28 -12.71 -7.75
N ILE A 178 13.04 -12.65 -7.24
CA ILE A 178 12.76 -12.31 -5.86
C ILE A 178 13.32 -13.36 -4.89
N ALA A 179 13.48 -14.62 -5.32
CA ALA A 179 14.04 -15.68 -4.49
C ALA A 179 15.50 -15.43 -4.09
N GLU A 180 16.28 -14.76 -4.93
CA GLU A 180 17.65 -14.38 -4.59
C GLU A 180 17.68 -13.29 -3.48
N PHE A 181 16.73 -12.35 -3.51
CA PHE A 181 16.63 -11.27 -2.54
C PHE A 181 16.07 -11.72 -1.19
N TRP A 182 15.20 -12.72 -1.18
CA TRP A 182 14.44 -13.08 0.00
C TRP A 182 15.29 -13.41 1.24
N PRO A 183 16.39 -14.19 1.13
CA PRO A 183 17.29 -14.44 2.26
C PRO A 183 17.93 -13.17 2.84
N VAL A 184 18.26 -12.19 1.99
CA VAL A 184 18.82 -10.90 2.44
C VAL A 184 17.78 -10.12 3.26
N LEU A 185 16.53 -10.12 2.82
CA LEU A 185 15.42 -9.48 3.52
C LEU A 185 15.15 -10.16 4.87
N GLU A 186 15.01 -11.50 4.90
CA GLU A 186 14.73 -12.26 6.12
C GLU A 186 15.84 -12.08 7.15
N GLN A 187 17.10 -12.17 6.74
CA GLN A 187 18.24 -11.97 7.62
C GLN A 187 18.25 -10.57 8.23
N HIS A 188 18.01 -9.54 7.42
CA HIS A 188 17.97 -8.16 7.91
C HIS A 188 16.84 -7.92 8.91
N LEU A 189 15.62 -8.37 8.59
CA LEU A 189 14.47 -8.21 9.49
C LEU A 189 14.67 -8.97 10.81
N TRP A 190 15.25 -10.17 10.75
CA TRP A 190 15.53 -10.95 11.93
C TRP A 190 16.59 -10.29 12.81
N GLN A 191 17.70 -9.84 12.22
CA GLN A 191 18.80 -9.21 12.99
C GLN A 191 18.38 -7.88 13.64
N ARG A 192 17.55 -7.10 12.95
CA ARG A 192 17.20 -5.74 13.41
C ARG A 192 15.93 -5.67 14.25
N TYR A 193 14.94 -6.49 13.93
CA TYR A 193 13.58 -6.37 14.48
C TYR A 193 13.08 -7.68 15.11
N GLN A 194 13.83 -8.78 15.06
CA GLN A 194 13.40 -10.12 15.48
C GLN A 194 12.08 -10.55 14.83
N SER A 195 11.84 -10.11 13.61
CA SER A 195 10.60 -10.30 12.85
C SER A 195 10.86 -10.99 11.50
N LYS A 196 9.78 -11.45 10.87
CA LYS A 196 9.78 -12.00 9.52
C LYS A 196 9.03 -11.06 8.58
N PRO A 197 9.24 -11.16 7.25
CA PRO A 197 8.37 -10.49 6.28
C PRO A 197 6.91 -10.88 6.51
N VAL A 198 5.98 -9.96 6.23
CA VAL A 198 4.53 -10.21 6.33
C VAL A 198 4.07 -11.30 5.36
N HIS A 199 4.67 -11.33 4.17
CA HIS A 199 4.47 -12.37 3.16
C HIS A 199 5.57 -13.45 3.28
N SER A 200 5.24 -14.68 2.91
CA SER A 200 6.23 -15.70 2.59
C SER A 200 6.78 -15.50 1.18
N LEU A 201 7.93 -16.10 0.86
CA LEU A 201 8.46 -16.10 -0.50
C LEU A 201 7.45 -16.68 -1.51
N ALA A 202 6.79 -17.79 -1.15
CA ALA A 202 5.81 -18.43 -2.03
C ALA A 202 4.60 -17.52 -2.32
N GLU A 203 4.11 -16.78 -1.32
CA GLU A 203 3.06 -15.79 -1.52
C GLU A 203 3.51 -14.66 -2.46
N MET A 204 4.73 -14.15 -2.29
CA MET A 204 5.25 -13.09 -3.17
C MET A 204 5.47 -13.57 -4.60
N GLN A 205 5.95 -14.80 -4.80
CA GLN A 205 6.07 -15.39 -6.13
C GLN A 205 4.70 -15.60 -6.79
N LEU A 206 3.70 -16.05 -6.02
CA LEU A 206 2.32 -16.16 -6.50
C LEU A 206 1.76 -14.80 -6.90
N LEU A 207 1.89 -13.80 -6.04
CA LEU A 207 1.41 -12.43 -6.32
C LEU A 207 2.13 -11.82 -7.53
N GLN A 208 3.44 -11.99 -7.65
CA GLN A 208 4.21 -11.53 -8.80
C GLN A 208 3.77 -12.21 -10.10
N SER A 209 3.45 -13.51 -10.05
CA SER A 209 2.94 -14.24 -11.23
C SER A 209 1.56 -13.74 -11.68
N ARG A 210 0.71 -13.31 -10.73
CA ARG A 210 -0.62 -12.75 -11.03
C ARG A 210 -0.55 -11.29 -11.49
N PHE A 211 0.41 -10.53 -10.99
CA PHE A 211 0.58 -9.09 -11.22
C PHE A 211 2.00 -8.74 -11.71
N PRO A 212 2.47 -9.34 -12.82
CA PRO A 212 3.86 -9.18 -13.28
C PRO A 212 4.21 -7.74 -13.70
N ASN A 213 3.19 -6.93 -14.05
CA ASN A 213 3.38 -5.52 -14.40
C ASN A 213 3.31 -4.57 -13.18
N ASN A 214 2.84 -5.07 -12.04
CA ASN A 214 2.68 -4.25 -10.82
C ASN A 214 3.71 -4.60 -9.75
N ILE A 215 4.19 -5.83 -9.69
CA ILE A 215 5.15 -6.31 -8.67
C ILE A 215 6.48 -6.57 -9.35
N ILE A 216 7.41 -5.65 -9.18
CA ILE A 216 8.72 -5.68 -9.84
C ILE A 216 9.83 -5.82 -8.79
N GLN A 217 10.74 -6.77 -9.00
CA GLN A 217 11.93 -6.94 -8.17
C GLN A 217 13.13 -6.20 -8.78
N TYR A 218 13.88 -5.52 -7.93
CA TYR A 218 15.20 -4.95 -8.22
C TYR A 218 16.23 -5.60 -7.32
N ASN A 219 17.28 -6.16 -7.90
CA ASN A 219 18.41 -6.69 -7.16
C ASN A 219 19.67 -5.89 -7.49
N ALA A 220 20.46 -5.57 -6.46
CA ALA A 220 21.80 -5.00 -6.60
C ALA A 220 22.85 -6.08 -6.42
N TYR A 221 23.85 -6.08 -7.30
CA TYR A 221 24.91 -7.08 -7.31
C TYR A 221 26.28 -6.41 -7.22
N LYS A 222 27.20 -7.08 -6.50
CA LYS A 222 28.64 -6.79 -6.48
C LYS A 222 29.37 -8.05 -6.93
N GLU A 223 30.15 -7.93 -8.03
CA GLU A 223 30.92 -9.08 -8.56
C GLU A 223 30.09 -10.36 -8.74
N GLY A 224 28.83 -10.21 -9.17
CA GLY A 224 27.92 -11.31 -9.44
C GLY A 224 27.16 -11.89 -8.22
N HIS A 225 27.41 -11.43 -7.00
CA HIS A 225 26.64 -11.82 -5.82
C HIS A 225 25.69 -10.70 -5.36
N ILE A 226 24.53 -11.09 -4.83
CA ILE A 226 23.52 -10.15 -4.37
C ILE A 226 23.96 -9.42 -3.11
N VAL A 227 23.82 -8.09 -3.11
CA VAL A 227 24.14 -7.23 -1.95
C VAL A 227 22.94 -6.46 -1.42
N GLY A 228 21.83 -6.46 -2.16
CA GLY A 228 20.58 -5.83 -1.71
C GLY A 228 19.51 -5.91 -2.77
N GLY A 229 18.30 -5.47 -2.42
CA GLY A 229 17.17 -5.45 -3.34
C GLY A 229 16.01 -4.61 -2.83
N ILE A 230 15.10 -4.31 -3.76
CA ILE A 230 13.82 -3.64 -3.49
C ILE A 230 12.73 -4.33 -4.29
N THR A 231 11.65 -4.75 -3.63
CA THR A 231 10.41 -5.14 -4.28
C THR A 231 9.51 -3.92 -4.34
N ILE A 232 9.10 -3.50 -5.53
CA ILE A 232 8.18 -2.38 -5.69
C ILE A 232 6.79 -2.84 -6.12
N TYR A 233 5.79 -2.07 -5.69
CA TYR A 233 4.41 -2.17 -6.13
C TYR A 233 4.05 -0.94 -6.97
N LEU A 234 3.60 -1.16 -8.21
CA LEU A 234 3.24 -0.08 -9.13
C LEU A 234 1.73 0.13 -9.14
N SER A 235 1.33 1.35 -8.87
CA SER A 235 -0.03 1.87 -9.07
C SER A 235 -0.01 2.97 -10.12
N HIS A 236 -1.14 3.64 -10.42
CA HIS A 236 -1.20 4.65 -11.49
C HIS A 236 -0.13 5.75 -11.39
N ASN A 237 0.06 6.31 -10.19
CA ASN A 237 0.92 7.46 -9.96
C ASN A 237 2.01 7.19 -8.92
N VAL A 238 2.02 5.99 -8.32
CA VAL A 238 2.87 5.67 -7.16
C VAL A 238 3.72 4.44 -7.44
N VAL A 239 5.01 4.58 -7.20
CA VAL A 239 5.96 3.48 -7.00
C VAL A 239 6.06 3.27 -5.48
N HIS A 240 5.54 2.17 -4.95
CA HIS A 240 5.65 1.85 -3.53
C HIS A 240 6.76 0.84 -3.27
N ALA A 241 7.70 1.16 -2.38
CA ALA A 241 8.75 0.25 -1.94
C ALA A 241 8.19 -0.72 -0.87
N GLN A 242 7.65 -1.86 -1.30
CA GLN A 242 7.05 -2.87 -0.42
C GLN A 242 8.07 -3.52 0.50
N TYR A 243 9.21 -3.92 -0.05
CA TYR A 243 10.35 -4.46 0.68
C TYR A 243 11.63 -3.83 0.19
N SER A 244 12.52 -3.45 1.10
CA SER A 244 13.77 -2.78 0.80
C SER A 244 14.83 -3.22 1.81
N SER A 245 15.90 -3.85 1.36
CA SER A 245 16.94 -4.36 2.23
C SER A 245 18.28 -4.54 1.51
N GLY A 246 19.36 -4.46 2.29
CA GLY A 246 20.71 -4.83 1.87
C GLY A 246 21.43 -5.59 2.96
N ASN A 247 22.38 -6.44 2.56
CA ASN A 247 23.32 -7.02 3.51
C ASN A 247 24.34 -5.97 4.00
N ALA A 248 25.23 -6.32 4.92
CA ALA A 248 26.19 -5.39 5.49
C ALA A 248 27.11 -4.74 4.41
N GLU A 249 27.52 -5.51 3.42
CA GLU A 249 28.35 -5.02 2.29
C GLU A 249 27.56 -4.03 1.43
N GLY A 250 26.33 -4.40 1.02
CA GLY A 250 25.48 -3.55 0.18
C GLY A 250 25.14 -2.23 0.87
N MET A 251 24.81 -2.27 2.16
CA MET A 251 24.55 -1.05 2.94
C MET A 251 25.80 -0.17 3.05
N ALA A 252 26.97 -0.77 3.22
CA ALA A 252 28.24 -0.04 3.27
C ALA A 252 28.64 0.56 1.91
N LEU A 253 28.25 -0.06 0.80
CA LEU A 253 28.60 0.34 -0.56
C LEU A 253 27.52 1.18 -1.27
N GLY A 254 26.35 1.41 -0.67
CA GLY A 254 25.30 2.25 -1.24
C GLY A 254 24.37 1.52 -2.21
N ALA A 255 24.08 0.24 -1.95
CA ALA A 255 23.20 -0.56 -2.80
C ALA A 255 21.76 0.02 -2.85
N MET A 256 21.25 0.58 -1.74
CA MET A 256 19.92 1.19 -1.74
C MET A 256 19.88 2.46 -2.57
N GLU A 257 20.92 3.29 -2.47
CA GLU A 257 21.03 4.56 -3.20
C GLU A 257 21.02 4.34 -4.71
N ILE A 258 21.78 3.36 -5.21
CA ILE A 258 21.83 3.10 -6.66
C ILE A 258 20.52 2.48 -7.18
N ILE A 259 19.80 1.67 -6.38
CA ILE A 259 18.48 1.16 -6.77
C ILE A 259 17.45 2.29 -6.80
N TYR A 260 17.40 3.15 -5.76
CA TYR A 260 16.47 4.29 -5.74
C TYR A 260 16.78 5.31 -6.84
N ASP A 261 18.04 5.56 -7.14
CA ASP A 261 18.45 6.42 -8.26
C ASP A 261 17.92 5.88 -9.59
N LYS A 262 18.09 4.57 -9.84
CA LYS A 262 17.57 3.91 -11.04
C LYS A 262 16.04 3.98 -11.12
N ILE A 263 15.34 3.68 -10.03
CA ILE A 263 13.87 3.73 -9.97
C ILE A 263 13.34 5.12 -10.31
N MET A 264 13.92 6.17 -9.68
CA MET A 264 13.41 7.53 -9.79
C MET A 264 13.78 8.22 -11.10
N HIS A 265 15.02 8.02 -11.56
CA HIS A 265 15.56 8.83 -12.64
C HIS A 265 15.64 8.10 -13.97
N GLU A 266 15.64 6.75 -13.99
CA GLU A 266 15.70 5.98 -15.21
C GLU A 266 14.36 5.29 -15.54
N ASP A 267 13.81 4.49 -14.60
CA ASP A 267 12.71 3.60 -14.92
C ASP A 267 11.31 4.27 -14.75
N TYR A 268 11.14 5.16 -13.74
CA TYR A 268 9.86 5.80 -13.43
C TYR A 268 9.92 7.33 -13.25
N PRO A 269 10.65 8.09 -14.10
CA PRO A 269 10.79 9.54 -13.93
C PRO A 269 9.49 10.30 -14.10
N ASN A 270 8.48 9.70 -14.73
CA ASN A 270 7.17 10.29 -14.99
C ASN A 270 6.11 9.94 -13.94
N TYR A 271 6.43 9.07 -12.96
CA TYR A 271 5.54 8.81 -11.84
C TYR A 271 5.52 10.02 -10.90
N ALA A 272 4.37 10.25 -10.27
CA ALA A 272 4.28 11.39 -9.34
C ALA A 272 5.04 11.10 -8.03
N TYR A 273 4.90 9.90 -7.49
CA TYR A 273 5.37 9.59 -6.14
C TYR A 273 6.19 8.30 -6.07
N LEU A 274 7.28 8.34 -5.27
CA LEU A 274 7.91 7.15 -4.70
C LEU A 274 7.58 7.10 -3.21
N ASP A 275 6.77 6.13 -2.82
CA ASP A 275 6.37 5.91 -1.44
C ASP A 275 7.28 4.87 -0.79
N LEU A 276 8.02 5.28 0.23
CA LEU A 276 8.95 4.46 0.98
C LEU A 276 8.30 3.74 2.18
N GLY A 277 6.96 3.84 2.31
CA GLY A 277 6.19 3.19 3.34
C GLY A 277 6.38 3.76 4.75
N SER A 278 5.73 3.09 5.72
CA SER A 278 5.66 3.51 7.13
C SER A 278 7.01 3.51 7.83
N SER A 279 7.12 4.37 8.86
CA SER A 279 8.27 4.47 9.77
C SER A 279 7.83 4.60 11.23
N THR A 280 6.68 4.02 11.57
CA THR A 280 6.16 3.95 12.95
C THR A 280 6.22 2.53 13.47
N GLU A 281 6.34 2.41 14.78
CA GLU A 281 6.43 1.19 15.57
C GLU A 281 5.39 1.22 16.70
N GLN A 282 5.24 0.11 17.45
CA GLN A 282 4.37 0.00 18.62
C GLN A 282 2.95 0.56 18.36
N GLU A 283 2.25 -0.05 17.40
CA GLU A 283 0.89 0.34 17.01
C GLU A 283 0.75 1.84 16.67
N CYS A 284 1.75 2.37 15.97
CA CYS A 284 1.83 3.76 15.51
C CYS A 284 2.13 4.81 16.61
N SER A 285 2.43 4.40 17.84
CA SER A 285 2.69 5.33 18.95
C SER A 285 4.12 5.87 18.98
N VAL A 286 5.05 5.22 18.29
CA VAL A 286 6.47 5.59 18.29
C VAL A 286 7.00 5.78 16.87
N ILE A 287 7.72 6.86 16.63
CA ILE A 287 8.42 7.12 15.38
C ILE A 287 9.79 6.46 15.44
N ASN A 288 10.13 5.66 14.43
CA ASN A 288 11.50 5.22 14.21
C ASN A 288 12.31 6.36 13.57
N GLU A 289 12.91 7.22 14.42
CA GLU A 289 13.62 8.43 13.97
C GLU A 289 14.77 8.12 12.99
N GLY A 290 15.48 7.02 13.21
CA GLY A 290 16.57 6.59 12.34
C GLY A 290 16.07 6.25 10.93
N LEU A 291 14.97 5.49 10.85
CA LEU A 291 14.37 5.08 9.59
C LEU A 291 13.74 6.27 8.86
N ILE A 292 13.03 7.15 9.57
CA ILE A 292 12.43 8.34 8.97
C ILE A 292 13.51 9.29 8.43
N SER A 293 14.55 9.53 9.24
CA SER A 293 15.68 10.38 8.81
C SER A 293 16.40 9.81 7.59
N PHE A 294 16.55 8.49 7.50
CA PHE A 294 17.11 7.80 6.33
C PHE A 294 16.24 8.08 5.08
N LYS A 295 14.93 7.83 5.18
CA LYS A 295 13.98 8.04 4.08
C LYS A 295 13.87 9.51 3.65
N GLU A 296 13.81 10.43 4.61
CA GLU A 296 13.83 11.88 4.33
C GLU A 296 15.13 12.34 3.65
N GLY A 297 16.21 11.61 3.87
CA GLY A 297 17.49 11.87 3.23
C GLY A 297 17.45 11.75 1.71
N TYR A 298 16.51 10.99 1.16
CA TYR A 298 16.22 10.93 -0.29
C TYR A 298 15.31 12.06 -0.79
N GLY A 299 14.96 13.03 0.06
CA GLY A 299 14.07 14.12 -0.29
C GLY A 299 12.60 13.85 0.01
N GLY A 300 12.29 12.75 0.68
CA GLY A 300 10.92 12.41 1.06
C GLY A 300 10.35 13.29 2.17
N ARG A 301 9.02 13.33 2.25
CA ARG A 301 8.24 14.01 3.31
C ARG A 301 7.07 13.12 3.72
N ALA A 302 6.48 13.47 4.85
CA ALA A 302 5.44 12.68 5.49
C ALA A 302 4.15 12.59 4.67
N VAL A 303 3.60 11.37 4.60
CA VAL A 303 2.23 11.07 4.22
C VAL A 303 1.64 10.19 5.32
N VAL A 304 0.40 10.45 5.73
CA VAL A 304 -0.24 9.69 6.81
C VAL A 304 -1.09 8.56 6.25
N TYR A 305 -1.16 7.47 7.02
CA TYR A 305 -1.99 6.30 6.77
C TYR A 305 -2.91 6.15 7.98
N ASP A 306 -4.15 6.60 7.81
CA ASP A 306 -5.12 6.72 8.88
C ASP A 306 -6.06 5.52 8.98
N THR A 307 -6.36 5.13 10.21
CA THR A 307 -7.45 4.22 10.53
C THR A 307 -8.46 4.95 11.40
N TYR A 308 -9.72 4.87 11.01
CA TYR A 308 -10.85 5.42 11.73
C TYR A 308 -11.69 4.30 12.33
N GLU A 309 -12.41 4.61 13.39
CA GLU A 309 -13.33 3.68 14.02
C GLU A 309 -14.60 4.39 14.50
N TRP A 310 -15.71 3.65 14.49
CA TRP A 310 -16.97 4.11 15.06
C TRP A 310 -17.84 2.94 15.51
N THR A 311 -18.82 3.26 16.36
CA THR A 311 -19.85 2.33 16.85
C THR A 311 -21.13 2.53 16.03
N LEU A 312 -21.82 1.41 15.71
CA LEU A 312 -23.06 1.36 14.93
C LEU A 312 -24.29 1.53 15.80
#